data_37fa6f615da076a6b83d5b796ead390d
#
_entry.id   37fa6f615da076a6b83d5b796ead390d
#
_cell.length_a   1.000
_cell.length_b   1.000
_cell.length_c   1.000
_cell.angle_alpha   90.00
_cell.angle_beta   90.00
_cell.angle_gamma   90.00
#
_symmetry.space_group_name_H-M   'P 1'
#
loop_
_entity.id
_entity.type
_entity.pdbx_description
1 polymer ?
#
loop_
_entity_poly.entity_id
_entity_poly.type
_entity_poly.pdbx_seq_one_letter_code
_entity_poly.pdbx_strand_id
1 'polypeptide(L)'
;RRENAAASSAKTLGGFENASLGILTGSVYDTYAKERFPEAKREYYSSMSDMIVALEQEKIDGYLSENTYVIAAIWEGAKIQALDEVIDQTRAGFIFQKSPESAPLRAEMDAFIRAATENGTLDQLKKKWFGNTEPSDHPDFDSLTGEKGTLRIAVSPDLKPLSYIKDGGLTGYEMEVLYLFAKEYGYKLDMSYMTFDAILPGVTTGKYDIGTGAVTITEERAQSLDFSESYLSVDVVMVVKAE
;
A
#
# COMPACT_ATOMS: atom_id res chain seq x y z
N ARG A 1 -17.19 -0.04 29.73
CA ARG A 1 -15.78 -0.43 30.01
C ARG A 1 -15.55 -1.74 29.30
N ARG A 2 -14.63 -1.76 28.33
CA ARG A 2 -14.28 -2.97 27.56
C ARG A 2 -13.58 -3.97 28.48
N GLU A 3 -13.91 -5.25 28.33
CA GLU A 3 -13.26 -6.36 29.03
C GLU A 3 -11.78 -6.58 28.61
N ASN A 4 -11.30 -5.91 27.55
CA ASN A 4 -9.97 -6.08 26.96
C ASN A 4 -9.02 -4.89 27.14
N ALA A 5 -9.05 -4.23 28.31
CA ALA A 5 -8.05 -3.17 28.62
C ALA A 5 -6.57 -3.66 28.55
N ALA A 6 -6.35 -4.97 28.56
CA ALA A 6 -5.02 -5.58 28.45
C ALA A 6 -4.43 -5.57 27.03
N ALA A 7 -5.28 -5.60 25.99
CA ALA A 7 -4.79 -5.63 24.60
C ALA A 7 -4.33 -4.25 24.11
N SER A 8 -4.99 -3.16 24.53
CA SER A 8 -4.61 -1.79 24.13
C SER A 8 -3.28 -1.31 24.74
N SER A 9 -2.75 -1.99 25.77
CA SER A 9 -1.45 -1.75 26.39
C SER A 9 -0.43 -2.86 26.10
N ALA A 10 -0.76 -3.83 25.24
CA ALA A 10 0.15 -4.92 24.91
C ALA A 10 1.35 -4.40 24.12
N LYS A 11 2.55 -4.77 24.56
CA LYS A 11 3.83 -4.42 23.93
C LYS A 11 4.41 -5.57 23.10
N THR A 12 3.70 -6.70 23.01
CA THR A 12 4.08 -7.91 22.26
C THR A 12 2.89 -8.51 21.55
N LEU A 13 3.13 -9.24 20.47
CA LEU A 13 2.08 -9.89 19.66
C LEU A 13 1.20 -10.85 20.47
N GLY A 14 1.75 -11.51 21.50
CA GLY A 14 0.99 -12.42 22.37
C GLY A 14 -0.18 -11.77 23.13
N GLY A 15 -0.20 -10.44 23.25
CA GLY A 15 -1.31 -9.70 23.85
C GLY A 15 -2.56 -9.57 22.99
N PHE A 16 -2.52 -10.00 21.72
CA PHE A 16 -3.60 -9.77 20.75
C PHE A 16 -4.45 -11.01 20.42
N GLU A 17 -4.27 -12.12 21.13
CA GLU A 17 -5.01 -13.37 20.86
C GLU A 17 -6.53 -13.21 20.88
N ASN A 18 -7.07 -12.38 21.80
CA ASN A 18 -8.51 -12.11 21.93
C ASN A 18 -8.86 -10.64 21.64
N ALA A 19 -8.00 -9.93 20.91
CA ALA A 19 -8.17 -8.51 20.61
C ALA A 19 -9.20 -8.26 19.50
N SER A 20 -9.64 -7.00 19.40
CA SER A 20 -10.36 -6.49 18.23
C SER A 20 -9.36 -5.87 17.26
N LEU A 21 -9.17 -6.48 16.10
CA LEU A 21 -8.17 -6.08 15.11
C LEU A 21 -8.82 -5.41 13.90
N GLY A 22 -8.32 -4.24 13.50
CA GLY A 22 -8.68 -3.57 12.26
C GLY A 22 -8.03 -4.25 11.06
N ILE A 23 -8.80 -4.47 9.99
CA ILE A 23 -8.35 -5.10 8.76
C ILE A 23 -8.76 -4.21 7.58
N LEU A 24 -7.80 -3.84 6.74
CA LEU A 24 -8.12 -3.17 5.48
C LEU A 24 -8.76 -4.19 4.53
N THR A 25 -9.98 -3.91 4.07
CA THR A 25 -10.75 -4.81 3.21
C THR A 25 -9.99 -5.12 1.92
N GLY A 26 -9.90 -6.41 1.56
CA GLY A 26 -9.19 -6.87 0.37
C GLY A 26 -7.67 -6.99 0.52
N SER A 27 -7.10 -6.62 1.69
CA SER A 27 -5.68 -6.77 1.97
C SER A 27 -5.33 -8.21 2.38
N VAL A 28 -4.03 -8.54 2.35
CA VAL A 28 -3.50 -9.82 2.88
C VAL A 28 -3.53 -9.88 4.40
N TYR A 29 -3.79 -8.77 5.08
CA TYR A 29 -3.79 -8.71 6.55
C TYR A 29 -4.88 -9.57 7.17
N ASP A 30 -5.99 -9.85 6.44
CA ASP A 30 -7.02 -10.79 6.89
C ASP A 30 -6.46 -12.21 7.03
N THR A 31 -5.62 -12.65 6.10
CA THR A 31 -4.94 -13.95 6.17
C THR A 31 -3.99 -14.01 7.36
N TYR A 32 -3.13 -12.99 7.51
CA TYR A 32 -2.20 -12.94 8.65
C TYR A 32 -2.94 -12.90 10.00
N ALA A 33 -4.03 -12.13 10.09
CA ALA A 33 -4.83 -12.08 11.31
C ALA A 33 -5.46 -13.44 11.65
N LYS A 34 -5.98 -14.17 10.65
CA LYS A 34 -6.54 -15.51 10.84
C LYS A 34 -5.50 -16.54 11.30
N GLU A 35 -4.29 -16.47 10.75
CA GLU A 35 -3.23 -17.42 11.05
C GLU A 35 -2.54 -17.15 12.39
N ARG A 36 -2.30 -15.89 12.71
CA ARG A 36 -1.53 -15.49 13.89
C ARG A 36 -2.39 -15.21 15.11
N PHE A 37 -3.64 -14.77 14.92
CA PHE A 37 -4.58 -14.37 15.96
C PHE A 37 -5.97 -14.97 15.68
N PRO A 38 -6.11 -16.31 15.66
CA PRO A 38 -7.35 -16.99 15.21
C PRO A 38 -8.57 -16.61 16.05
N GLU A 39 -8.40 -16.32 17.35
CA GLU A 39 -9.47 -15.95 18.28
C GLU A 39 -9.76 -14.43 18.30
N ALA A 40 -8.93 -13.62 17.61
CA ALA A 40 -9.14 -12.18 17.55
C ALA A 40 -10.38 -11.84 16.71
N LYS A 41 -11.15 -10.85 17.16
CA LYS A 41 -12.25 -10.29 16.39
C LYS A 41 -11.69 -9.40 15.29
N ARG A 42 -12.12 -9.60 14.04
CA ARG A 42 -11.72 -8.79 12.88
C ARG A 42 -12.81 -7.78 12.54
N GLU A 43 -12.41 -6.51 12.50
CA GLU A 43 -13.26 -5.37 12.10
C GLU A 43 -12.73 -4.83 10.78
N TYR A 44 -13.58 -4.82 9.73
CA TYR A 44 -13.16 -4.48 8.36
C TYR A 44 -13.40 -3.00 8.05
N TYR A 45 -12.41 -2.37 7.44
CA TYR A 45 -12.41 -0.95 7.05
C TYR A 45 -12.09 -0.81 5.58
N SER A 46 -12.69 0.16 4.91
CA SER A 46 -12.42 0.47 3.50
C SER A 46 -11.26 1.45 3.31
N SER A 47 -10.80 2.11 4.39
CA SER A 47 -9.71 3.09 4.35
C SER A 47 -8.77 2.94 5.54
N MET A 48 -7.50 3.30 5.33
CA MET A 48 -6.49 3.36 6.39
C MET A 48 -6.83 4.47 7.41
N SER A 49 -7.31 5.60 6.94
CA SER A 49 -7.67 6.75 7.77
C SER A 49 -8.76 6.38 8.80
N ASP A 50 -9.79 5.63 8.38
CA ASP A 50 -10.83 5.16 9.29
C ASP A 50 -10.31 4.17 10.34
N MET A 51 -9.36 3.31 9.97
CA MET A 51 -8.70 2.39 10.91
C MET A 51 -7.89 3.13 11.97
N ILE A 52 -7.12 4.16 11.58
CA ILE A 52 -6.35 5.01 12.50
C ILE A 52 -7.31 5.69 13.50
N VAL A 53 -8.39 6.30 13.00
CA VAL A 53 -9.40 6.92 13.86
C VAL A 53 -10.06 5.90 14.81
N ALA A 54 -10.35 4.71 14.34
CA ALA A 54 -10.93 3.65 15.17
C ALA A 54 -9.96 3.20 16.28
N LEU A 55 -8.66 3.12 15.99
CA LEU A 55 -7.63 2.80 16.96
C LEU A 55 -7.48 3.91 18.01
N GLU A 56 -7.37 5.17 17.60
CA GLU A 56 -7.26 6.31 18.51
C GLU A 56 -8.50 6.44 19.44
N GLN A 57 -9.70 6.10 18.92
CA GLN A 57 -10.94 6.05 19.68
C GLN A 57 -11.13 4.76 20.49
N GLU A 58 -10.15 3.86 20.49
CA GLU A 58 -10.17 2.58 21.21
C GLU A 58 -11.36 1.67 20.79
N LYS A 59 -11.82 1.78 19.55
CA LYS A 59 -12.84 0.89 18.96
C LYS A 59 -12.20 -0.45 18.55
N ILE A 60 -10.94 -0.43 18.18
CA ILE A 60 -10.08 -1.58 17.95
C ILE A 60 -8.87 -1.50 18.88
N ASP A 61 -8.25 -2.64 19.15
CA ASP A 61 -7.07 -2.73 20.03
C ASP A 61 -5.75 -2.58 19.26
N GLY A 62 -5.78 -2.89 17.96
CA GLY A 62 -4.66 -2.76 17.04
C GLY A 62 -5.11 -3.04 15.59
N TYR A 63 -4.20 -2.84 14.65
CA TYR A 63 -4.40 -3.26 13.28
C TYR A 63 -3.07 -3.72 12.64
N LEU A 64 -3.17 -4.60 11.65
CA LEU A 64 -2.01 -5.04 10.87
C LEU A 64 -1.76 -4.05 9.75
N SER A 65 -0.50 -3.68 9.56
CA SER A 65 -0.10 -2.73 8.52
C SER A 65 1.37 -2.92 8.16
N GLU A 66 1.77 -2.35 7.05
CA GLU A 66 3.17 -2.17 6.71
C GLU A 66 3.77 -1.01 7.53
N ASN A 67 5.04 -1.16 7.93
CA ASN A 67 5.74 -0.16 8.73
C ASN A 67 5.81 1.22 8.04
N THR A 68 5.78 1.27 6.71
CA THR A 68 5.76 2.51 5.92
C THR A 68 4.55 3.39 6.17
N TYR A 69 3.37 2.79 6.36
CA TYR A 69 2.14 3.55 6.67
C TYR A 69 2.17 4.18 8.06
N VAL A 70 2.83 3.51 9.02
CA VAL A 70 2.99 4.04 10.38
C VAL A 70 3.82 5.32 10.38
N ILE A 71 4.90 5.36 9.59
CA ILE A 71 5.75 6.55 9.44
C ILE A 71 4.92 7.74 8.96
N ALA A 72 4.10 7.54 7.94
CA ALA A 72 3.27 8.61 7.37
C ALA A 72 2.19 9.11 8.34
N ALA A 73 1.55 8.21 9.08
CA ALA A 73 0.57 8.61 10.09
C ALA A 73 1.20 9.45 11.22
N ILE A 74 2.43 9.14 11.60
CA ILE A 74 3.20 9.93 12.60
C ILE A 74 3.50 11.35 12.06
N TRP A 75 3.77 11.53 10.76
CA TRP A 75 3.93 12.89 10.20
C TRP A 75 2.68 13.75 10.40
N GLU A 76 1.51 13.14 10.40
CA GLU A 76 0.22 13.81 10.61
C GLU A 76 -0.15 13.97 12.09
N GLY A 77 0.72 13.52 12.99
CA GLY A 77 0.51 13.62 14.43
C GLY A 77 -0.41 12.54 15.00
N ALA A 78 -0.66 11.44 14.26
CA ALA A 78 -1.39 10.31 14.79
C ALA A 78 -0.69 9.73 16.03
N LYS A 79 -1.48 9.41 17.05
CA LYS A 79 -0.98 8.82 18.29
C LYS A 79 -0.94 7.29 18.19
N ILE A 80 -0.12 6.81 17.28
CA ILE A 80 0.06 5.38 17.02
C ILE A 80 1.54 5.02 17.02
N GLN A 81 1.82 3.74 17.19
CA GLN A 81 3.16 3.17 17.07
C GLN A 81 3.09 1.74 16.55
N ALA A 82 4.13 1.29 15.85
CA ALA A 82 4.33 -0.11 15.52
C ALA A 82 4.95 -0.85 16.69
N LEU A 83 4.58 -2.12 16.87
CA LEU A 83 5.39 -3.02 17.71
C LEU A 83 6.67 -3.41 16.97
N ASP A 84 7.73 -3.70 17.72
CA ASP A 84 9.03 -4.10 17.17
C ASP A 84 9.00 -5.51 16.53
N GLU A 85 8.02 -6.33 16.91
CA GLU A 85 7.89 -7.69 16.40
C GLU A 85 7.30 -7.66 14.98
N VAL A 86 8.06 -8.20 14.02
CA VAL A 86 7.62 -8.36 12.62
C VAL A 86 6.72 -9.58 12.48
N ILE A 87 5.55 -9.40 11.89
CA ILE A 87 4.59 -10.49 11.62
C ILE A 87 5.01 -11.26 10.38
N ASP A 88 5.34 -10.53 9.30
CA ASP A 88 5.80 -11.07 8.03
C ASP A 88 6.55 -9.99 7.24
N GLN A 89 7.19 -10.39 6.14
CA GLN A 89 7.82 -9.48 5.19
C GLN A 89 7.16 -9.65 3.83
N THR A 90 6.66 -8.57 3.26
CA THR A 90 5.95 -8.58 1.98
C THR A 90 6.75 -7.92 0.87
N ARG A 91 6.42 -8.29 -0.36
CA ARG A 91 6.90 -7.64 -1.58
C ARG A 91 5.71 -7.13 -2.37
N ALA A 92 5.77 -5.87 -2.78
CA ALA A 92 4.73 -5.25 -3.58
C ALA A 92 5.14 -5.15 -5.06
N GLY A 93 4.16 -5.30 -5.94
CA GLY A 93 4.28 -5.14 -7.39
C GLY A 93 3.08 -4.39 -7.96
N PHE A 94 3.26 -3.73 -9.10
CA PHE A 94 2.13 -3.26 -9.91
C PHE A 94 1.39 -4.47 -10.47
N ILE A 95 0.06 -4.37 -10.56
CA ILE A 95 -0.77 -5.46 -11.08
C ILE A 95 -1.31 -5.15 -12.47
N PHE A 96 -1.40 -6.20 -13.26
CA PHE A 96 -1.88 -6.20 -14.65
C PHE A 96 -2.94 -7.28 -14.82
N GLN A 97 -3.82 -7.10 -15.81
CA GLN A 97 -4.69 -8.18 -16.23
C GLN A 97 -3.85 -9.37 -16.69
N LYS A 98 -4.24 -10.58 -16.28
CA LYS A 98 -3.58 -11.79 -16.72
C LYS A 98 -4.02 -12.15 -18.14
N SER A 99 -3.39 -11.52 -19.12
CA SER A 99 -3.70 -11.70 -20.54
C SER A 99 -2.46 -11.52 -21.42
N PRO A 100 -2.45 -12.08 -22.65
CA PRO A 100 -1.37 -11.84 -23.62
C PRO A 100 -1.22 -10.36 -24.01
N GLU A 101 -2.31 -9.60 -23.98
CA GLU A 101 -2.36 -8.20 -24.40
C GLU A 101 -1.63 -7.29 -23.40
N SER A 102 -1.66 -7.63 -22.10
CA SER A 102 -0.97 -6.87 -21.03
C SER A 102 0.52 -7.22 -20.91
N ALA A 103 0.94 -8.36 -21.46
CA ALA A 103 2.32 -8.85 -21.29
C ALA A 103 3.40 -7.88 -21.79
N PRO A 104 3.25 -7.14 -22.92
CA PRO A 104 4.26 -6.15 -23.34
C PRO A 104 4.40 -4.99 -22.35
N LEU A 105 3.29 -4.45 -21.84
CA LEU A 105 3.31 -3.36 -20.86
C LEU A 105 3.96 -3.81 -19.55
N ARG A 106 3.64 -5.03 -19.08
CA ARG A 106 4.30 -5.61 -17.91
C ARG A 106 5.80 -5.77 -18.13
N ALA A 107 6.23 -6.25 -19.28
CA ALA A 107 7.65 -6.42 -19.59
C ALA A 107 8.42 -5.08 -19.59
N GLU A 108 7.78 -3.99 -20.03
CA GLU A 108 8.36 -2.64 -19.94
C GLU A 108 8.48 -2.18 -18.50
N MET A 109 7.44 -2.40 -17.67
CA MET A 109 7.48 -2.09 -16.25
C MET A 109 8.57 -2.88 -15.53
N ASP A 110 8.72 -4.17 -15.84
CA ASP A 110 9.76 -5.03 -15.29
C ASP A 110 11.17 -4.52 -15.65
N ALA A 111 11.36 -4.12 -16.90
CA ALA A 111 12.64 -3.56 -17.36
C ALA A 111 12.97 -2.24 -16.66
N PHE A 112 11.97 -1.36 -16.50
CA PHE A 112 12.11 -0.12 -15.75
C PHE A 112 12.49 -0.38 -14.28
N ILE A 113 11.75 -1.27 -13.58
CA ILE A 113 12.01 -1.55 -12.16
C ILE A 113 13.43 -2.13 -11.97
N ARG A 114 13.87 -3.05 -12.83
CA ARG A 114 15.24 -3.57 -12.80
C ARG A 114 16.26 -2.45 -12.96
N ALA A 115 16.12 -1.61 -13.98
CA ALA A 115 17.05 -0.50 -14.23
C ALA A 115 17.04 0.51 -13.06
N ALA A 116 15.85 0.85 -12.52
CA ALA A 116 15.71 1.76 -11.39
C ALA A 116 16.27 1.18 -10.07
N THR A 117 16.30 -0.14 -9.94
CA THR A 117 16.95 -0.84 -8.82
C THR A 117 18.47 -0.78 -8.99
N GLU A 118 18.99 -1.15 -10.16
CA GLU A 118 20.41 -1.22 -10.44
C GLU A 118 21.11 0.15 -10.36
N ASN A 119 20.45 1.20 -10.82
CA ASN A 119 21.00 2.57 -10.79
C ASN A 119 20.73 3.32 -9.47
N GLY A 120 20.06 2.70 -8.51
CA GLY A 120 19.77 3.26 -7.17
C GLY A 120 18.60 4.24 -7.12
N THR A 121 17.83 4.42 -8.20
CA THR A 121 16.65 5.32 -8.23
C THR A 121 15.63 4.91 -7.18
N LEU A 122 15.26 3.62 -7.09
CA LEU A 122 14.29 3.16 -6.08
C LEU A 122 14.78 3.40 -4.65
N ASP A 123 16.08 3.26 -4.38
CA ASP A 123 16.63 3.52 -3.05
C ASP A 123 16.62 5.01 -2.69
N GLN A 124 16.81 5.89 -3.67
CA GLN A 124 16.66 7.34 -3.47
C GLN A 124 15.21 7.69 -3.17
N LEU A 125 14.25 7.12 -3.91
CA LEU A 125 12.83 7.31 -3.66
C LEU A 125 12.40 6.79 -2.28
N LYS A 126 12.89 5.61 -1.86
CA LYS A 126 12.63 5.09 -0.50
C LYS A 126 13.15 6.05 0.58
N LYS A 127 14.37 6.58 0.44
CA LYS A 127 14.93 7.57 1.37
C LYS A 127 14.11 8.86 1.41
N LYS A 128 13.58 9.29 0.27
CA LYS A 128 12.72 10.47 0.16
C LYS A 128 11.38 10.24 0.87
N TRP A 129 10.68 9.15 0.56
CA TRP A 129 9.29 8.93 0.95
C TRP A 129 9.11 8.21 2.30
N PHE A 130 10.14 7.53 2.82
CA PHE A 130 10.10 6.83 4.10
C PHE A 130 11.05 7.45 5.14
N GLY A 131 11.42 8.70 4.94
CA GLY A 131 12.21 9.49 5.89
C GLY A 131 11.35 10.07 7.03
N ASN A 132 11.99 10.88 7.87
CA ASN A 132 11.37 11.46 9.07
C ASN A 132 10.43 12.65 8.77
N THR A 133 10.43 13.15 7.54
CA THR A 133 9.62 14.30 7.12
C THR A 133 8.93 14.02 5.80
N GLU A 134 7.70 14.50 5.72
CA GLU A 134 6.94 14.39 4.48
C GLU A 134 7.58 15.23 3.35
N PRO A 135 7.77 14.65 2.13
CA PRO A 135 8.24 15.40 0.98
C PRO A 135 7.29 16.52 0.59
N SER A 136 7.86 17.60 0.05
CA SER A 136 7.08 18.78 -0.39
C SER A 136 6.81 18.81 -1.89
N ASP A 137 7.59 18.06 -2.67
CA ASP A 137 7.47 18.01 -4.13
C ASP A 137 6.56 16.86 -4.58
N HIS A 138 5.89 17.07 -5.71
CA HIS A 138 4.93 16.13 -6.29
C HIS A 138 5.35 15.75 -7.72
N PRO A 139 5.00 14.53 -8.19
CA PRO A 139 5.10 14.20 -9.60
C PRO A 139 4.25 15.15 -10.46
N ASP A 140 4.84 15.71 -11.51
CA ASP A 140 4.12 16.56 -12.48
C ASP A 140 3.53 15.68 -13.60
N PHE A 141 2.38 15.08 -13.33
CA PHE A 141 1.69 14.21 -14.29
C PHE A 141 1.23 14.94 -15.55
N ASP A 142 1.04 16.27 -15.49
CA ASP A 142 0.64 17.07 -16.65
C ASP A 142 1.77 17.24 -17.65
N SER A 143 3.03 17.05 -17.22
CA SER A 143 4.20 17.08 -18.10
C SER A 143 4.37 15.81 -18.97
N LEU A 144 3.59 14.75 -18.73
CA LEU A 144 3.65 13.52 -19.49
C LEU A 144 3.10 13.70 -20.91
N THR A 145 3.90 13.35 -21.93
CA THR A 145 3.59 13.66 -23.33
C THR A 145 2.53 12.74 -23.93
N GLY A 146 2.49 11.46 -23.54
CA GLY A 146 1.55 10.49 -24.07
C GLY A 146 1.84 10.06 -25.53
N GLU A 147 3.06 10.23 -26.02
CA GLU A 147 3.46 9.85 -27.39
C GLU A 147 3.19 8.37 -27.68
N LYS A 148 3.31 7.51 -26.66
CA LYS A 148 3.05 6.07 -26.78
C LYS A 148 1.60 5.68 -26.45
N GLY A 149 0.82 6.62 -25.94
CA GLY A 149 -0.59 6.42 -25.56
C GLY A 149 -0.90 6.76 -24.12
N THR A 150 -2.12 6.47 -23.70
CA THR A 150 -2.62 6.74 -22.34
C THR A 150 -2.90 5.41 -21.64
N LEU A 151 -2.39 5.26 -20.41
CA LEU A 151 -2.66 4.11 -19.55
C LEU A 151 -3.73 4.46 -18.53
N ARG A 152 -4.71 3.57 -18.37
CA ARG A 152 -5.77 3.66 -17.35
C ARG A 152 -5.26 3.07 -16.05
N ILE A 153 -5.21 3.88 -15.01
CA ILE A 153 -4.61 3.52 -13.72
C ILE A 153 -5.69 3.43 -12.64
N ALA A 154 -5.78 2.30 -11.95
CA ALA A 154 -6.57 2.15 -10.75
C ALA A 154 -5.70 2.50 -9.53
N VAL A 155 -6.12 3.47 -8.70
CA VAL A 155 -5.34 3.95 -7.56
C VAL A 155 -6.22 4.22 -6.34
N SER A 156 -5.74 3.84 -5.16
CA SER A 156 -6.33 4.26 -3.89
C SER A 156 -5.59 5.48 -3.36
N PRO A 157 -6.28 6.64 -3.20
CA PRO A 157 -5.64 7.87 -2.73
C PRO A 157 -5.59 7.99 -1.19
N ASP A 158 -5.71 6.88 -0.45
CA ASP A 158 -5.70 6.82 1.02
C ASP A 158 -4.61 5.87 1.55
N LEU A 159 -3.50 5.74 0.81
CA LEU A 159 -2.39 4.85 1.17
C LEU A 159 -1.08 5.65 1.34
N LYS A 160 -1.12 6.69 2.20
CA LYS A 160 0.07 7.50 2.50
C LYS A 160 1.13 6.64 3.22
N PRO A 161 2.41 6.68 2.83
CA PRO A 161 3.08 7.60 1.89
C PRO A 161 3.19 7.06 0.46
N LEU A 162 2.47 6.01 0.07
CA LEU A 162 2.60 5.37 -1.24
C LEU A 162 1.78 6.06 -2.33
N SER A 163 0.50 6.31 -2.06
CA SER A 163 -0.42 7.03 -2.94
C SER A 163 -1.45 7.80 -2.12
N TYR A 164 -1.45 9.13 -2.22
CA TYR A 164 -2.35 9.99 -1.45
C TYR A 164 -2.52 11.36 -2.10
N ILE A 165 -3.55 12.10 -1.67
CA ILE A 165 -3.77 13.47 -2.14
C ILE A 165 -3.12 14.47 -1.17
N LYS A 166 -2.28 15.35 -1.71
CA LYS A 166 -1.70 16.48 -1.00
C LYS A 166 -1.82 17.75 -1.85
N ASP A 167 -2.28 18.85 -1.25
CA ASP A 167 -2.47 20.14 -1.93
C ASP A 167 -3.27 20.04 -3.25
N GLY A 168 -4.22 19.07 -3.30
CA GLY A 168 -5.05 18.81 -4.47
C GLY A 168 -4.40 17.93 -5.56
N GLY A 169 -3.14 17.53 -5.40
CA GLY A 169 -2.42 16.64 -6.31
C GLY A 169 -2.22 15.23 -5.76
N LEU A 170 -2.25 14.23 -6.64
CA LEU A 170 -1.90 12.86 -6.30
C LEU A 170 -0.38 12.74 -6.19
N THR A 171 0.10 12.14 -5.09
CA THR A 171 1.53 12.02 -4.79
C THR A 171 1.84 10.74 -4.02
N GLY A 172 3.10 10.50 -3.71
CA GLY A 172 3.58 9.37 -2.93
C GLY A 172 4.68 8.58 -3.63
N TYR A 173 5.29 7.65 -2.88
CA TYR A 173 6.39 6.81 -3.38
C TYR A 173 6.01 6.07 -4.66
N GLU A 174 4.91 5.33 -4.64
CA GLU A 174 4.44 4.53 -5.76
C GLU A 174 4.03 5.40 -6.95
N MET A 175 3.45 6.57 -6.68
CA MET A 175 3.08 7.53 -7.70
C MET A 175 4.31 8.14 -8.40
N GLU A 176 5.39 8.36 -7.67
CA GLU A 176 6.64 8.83 -8.27
C GLU A 176 7.33 7.74 -9.10
N VAL A 177 7.31 6.48 -8.65
CA VAL A 177 7.78 5.32 -9.44
C VAL A 177 7.01 5.23 -10.75
N LEU A 178 5.68 5.31 -10.69
CA LEU A 178 4.81 5.24 -11.87
C LEU A 178 5.01 6.43 -12.82
N TYR A 179 5.20 7.65 -12.27
CA TYR A 179 5.51 8.85 -13.04
C TYR A 179 6.83 8.69 -13.82
N LEU A 180 7.88 8.22 -13.16
CA LEU A 180 9.19 8.02 -13.82
C LEU A 180 9.10 6.97 -14.92
N PHE A 181 8.39 5.86 -14.70
CA PHE A 181 8.08 4.88 -15.73
C PHE A 181 7.36 5.52 -16.92
N ALA A 182 6.26 6.22 -16.67
CA ALA A 182 5.48 6.84 -17.73
C ALA A 182 6.27 7.88 -18.54
N LYS A 183 7.11 8.66 -17.85
CA LYS A 183 7.99 9.66 -18.47
C LYS A 183 9.06 9.02 -19.37
N GLU A 184 9.70 7.93 -18.90
CA GLU A 184 10.74 7.22 -19.65
C GLU A 184 10.17 6.57 -20.92
N TYR A 185 8.99 5.95 -20.80
CA TYR A 185 8.37 5.22 -21.92
C TYR A 185 7.43 6.04 -22.79
N GLY A 186 7.16 7.31 -22.44
CA GLY A 186 6.31 8.20 -23.22
C GLY A 186 4.81 7.95 -23.06
N TYR A 187 4.37 7.47 -21.91
CA TYR A 187 2.95 7.29 -21.60
C TYR A 187 2.34 8.52 -20.93
N LYS A 188 1.04 8.74 -21.15
CA LYS A 188 0.18 9.56 -20.31
C LYS A 188 -0.57 8.66 -19.34
N LEU A 189 -0.93 9.17 -18.16
CA LEU A 189 -1.66 8.41 -17.14
C LEU A 189 -3.04 9.01 -16.93
N ASP A 190 -4.08 8.16 -17.00
CA ASP A 190 -5.47 8.46 -16.68
C ASP A 190 -5.82 7.81 -15.34
N MET A 191 -5.83 8.61 -14.26
CA MET A 191 -5.97 8.15 -12.88
C MET A 191 -7.44 7.99 -12.50
N SER A 192 -7.84 6.79 -12.09
CA SER A 192 -9.16 6.50 -11.53
C SER A 192 -9.04 6.20 -10.03
N TYR A 193 -9.67 7.03 -9.20
CA TYR A 193 -9.63 6.90 -7.74
C TYR A 193 -10.69 5.92 -7.24
N MET A 194 -10.29 5.01 -6.36
CA MET A 194 -11.18 4.01 -5.76
C MET A 194 -10.62 3.49 -4.42
N THR A 195 -11.43 2.73 -3.69
CA THR A 195 -10.98 1.99 -2.50
C THR A 195 -10.06 0.83 -2.90
N PHE A 196 -9.17 0.43 -2.00
CA PHE A 196 -8.16 -0.61 -2.27
C PHE A 196 -8.80 -1.93 -2.76
N ASP A 197 -9.90 -2.37 -2.16
CA ASP A 197 -10.62 -3.60 -2.51
C ASP A 197 -11.22 -3.59 -3.92
N ALA A 198 -11.45 -2.40 -4.51
CA ALA A 198 -11.96 -2.26 -5.86
C ALA A 198 -10.87 -2.34 -6.96
N ILE A 199 -9.60 -2.18 -6.60
CA ILE A 199 -8.48 -2.15 -7.55
C ILE A 199 -8.30 -3.51 -8.25
N LEU A 200 -8.19 -4.60 -7.46
CA LEU A 200 -7.91 -5.92 -8.00
C LEU A 200 -8.99 -6.39 -9.00
N PRO A 201 -10.30 -6.33 -8.66
CA PRO A 201 -11.37 -6.68 -9.61
C PRO A 201 -11.36 -5.79 -10.86
N GLY A 202 -11.06 -4.50 -10.70
CA GLY A 202 -11.00 -3.55 -11.81
C GLY A 202 -9.92 -3.90 -12.82
N VAL A 203 -8.74 -4.34 -12.36
CA VAL A 203 -7.64 -4.80 -13.23
C VAL A 203 -7.93 -6.17 -13.82
N THR A 204 -8.43 -7.11 -13.01
CA THR A 204 -8.77 -8.48 -13.47
C THR A 204 -9.74 -8.45 -14.66
N THR A 205 -10.70 -7.52 -14.66
CA THR A 205 -11.68 -7.38 -15.75
C THR A 205 -11.17 -6.58 -16.97
N GLY A 206 -9.93 -6.07 -16.94
CA GLY A 206 -9.34 -5.27 -18.01
C GLY A 206 -9.89 -3.85 -18.11
N LYS A 207 -10.59 -3.37 -17.06
CA LYS A 207 -11.07 -1.98 -16.99
C LYS A 207 -9.90 -1.01 -16.85
N TYR A 208 -8.84 -1.42 -16.18
CA TYR A 208 -7.60 -0.67 -15.98
C TYR A 208 -6.41 -1.45 -16.51
N ASP A 209 -5.41 -0.72 -17.00
CA ASP A 209 -4.19 -1.29 -17.56
C ASP A 209 -3.18 -1.63 -16.46
N ILE A 210 -3.14 -0.79 -15.41
CA ILE A 210 -2.27 -0.98 -14.23
C ILE A 210 -3.08 -0.70 -12.96
N GLY A 211 -2.91 -1.55 -11.94
CA GLY A 211 -3.37 -1.30 -10.59
C GLY A 211 -2.20 -1.01 -9.65
N THR A 212 -2.44 -0.09 -8.72
CA THR A 212 -1.47 0.38 -7.72
C THR A 212 -1.98 0.11 -6.31
N GLY A 213 -1.26 0.52 -5.27
CA GLY A 213 -1.66 0.38 -3.88
C GLY A 213 -0.78 -0.60 -3.09
N ALA A 214 0.50 -0.71 -3.48
CA ALA A 214 1.46 -1.64 -2.90
C ALA A 214 0.92 -3.07 -2.82
N VAL A 215 0.34 -3.54 -3.91
CA VAL A 215 -0.33 -4.84 -3.94
C VAL A 215 0.67 -5.95 -3.66
N THR A 216 0.53 -6.59 -2.50
CA THR A 216 1.39 -7.71 -2.10
C THR A 216 1.32 -8.84 -3.11
N ILE A 217 2.47 -9.29 -3.58
CA ILE A 217 2.64 -10.42 -4.49
C ILE A 217 2.36 -11.70 -3.70
N THR A 218 1.29 -12.42 -4.06
CA THR A 218 0.96 -13.73 -3.49
C THR A 218 0.63 -14.74 -4.57
N GLU A 219 0.82 -16.04 -4.28
CA GLU A 219 0.46 -17.11 -5.20
C GLU A 219 -1.04 -17.13 -5.51
N GLU A 220 -1.89 -16.82 -4.54
CA GLU A 220 -3.34 -16.73 -4.71
C GLU A 220 -3.71 -15.65 -5.73
N ARG A 221 -3.19 -14.43 -5.56
CA ARG A 221 -3.45 -13.31 -6.49
C ARG A 221 -2.86 -13.55 -7.88
N ALA A 222 -1.70 -14.22 -7.95
CA ALA A 222 -1.05 -14.58 -9.21
C ALA A 222 -1.84 -15.61 -10.04
N GLN A 223 -2.88 -16.23 -9.49
CA GLN A 223 -3.81 -17.06 -10.29
C GLN A 223 -4.66 -16.23 -11.24
N SER A 224 -5.04 -15.02 -10.86
CA SER A 224 -5.97 -14.15 -11.61
C SER A 224 -5.35 -12.86 -12.16
N LEU A 225 -4.17 -12.47 -11.66
CA LEU A 225 -3.45 -11.25 -12.02
C LEU A 225 -2.01 -11.58 -12.38
N ASP A 226 -1.41 -10.75 -13.21
CA ASP A 226 0.03 -10.70 -13.41
C ASP A 226 0.63 -9.55 -12.56
N PHE A 227 1.84 -9.76 -12.07
CA PHE A 227 2.59 -8.77 -11.29
C PHE A 227 3.82 -8.30 -12.03
N SER A 228 4.23 -7.06 -11.81
CA SER A 228 5.58 -6.62 -12.14
C SER A 228 6.63 -7.25 -11.24
N GLU A 229 7.90 -7.07 -11.59
CA GLU A 229 8.99 -7.13 -10.62
C GLU A 229 8.63 -6.31 -9.37
N SER A 230 9.16 -6.73 -8.20
CA SER A 230 8.88 -6.01 -6.96
C SER A 230 9.65 -4.68 -6.90
N TYR A 231 8.93 -3.59 -6.68
CA TYR A 231 9.53 -2.26 -6.47
C TYR A 231 9.65 -1.88 -4.99
N LEU A 232 9.03 -2.65 -4.09
CA LEU A 232 9.03 -2.38 -2.66
C LEU A 232 8.98 -3.68 -1.85
N SER A 233 9.80 -3.76 -0.80
CA SER A 233 9.73 -4.80 0.23
C SER A 233 9.61 -4.11 1.58
N VAL A 234 8.66 -4.54 2.42
CA VAL A 234 8.31 -3.92 3.69
C VAL A 234 7.95 -4.97 4.75
N ASP A 235 8.10 -4.59 6.00
CA ASP A 235 7.71 -5.42 7.14
C ASP A 235 6.24 -5.18 7.50
N VAL A 236 5.50 -6.26 7.73
CA VAL A 236 4.16 -6.24 8.30
C VAL A 236 4.27 -6.28 9.83
N VAL A 237 3.65 -5.32 10.47
CA VAL A 237 3.71 -5.11 11.92
C VAL A 237 2.32 -4.96 12.53
N MET A 238 2.23 -5.12 13.84
CA MET A 238 1.05 -4.72 14.61
C MET A 238 1.18 -3.24 14.96
N VAL A 239 0.16 -2.47 14.66
CA VAL A 239 0.06 -1.05 15.01
C VAL A 239 -0.89 -0.89 16.19
N VAL A 240 -0.45 -0.13 17.17
CA VAL A 240 -1.18 0.13 18.42
C VAL A 240 -1.23 1.63 18.70
N LYS A 241 -2.12 2.03 19.60
CA LYS A 241 -2.16 3.40 20.10
C LYS A 241 -0.86 3.70 20.87
N ALA A 242 -0.23 4.84 20.57
CA ALA A 242 0.90 5.32 21.33
C ALA A 242 0.46 5.74 22.74
N GLU A 243 1.35 5.57 23.73
CA GLU A 243 1.12 5.97 25.14
C GLU A 243 1.11 7.49 25.32
#